data_0da5705210c05b55f8b71fc799d6e5b2
#
_entry.id   0da5705210c05b55f8b71fc799d6e5b2
#
_cell.length_a   1.000
_cell.length_b   1.000
_cell.length_c   1.000
_cell.angle_alpha   90.00
_cell.angle_beta   90.00
_cell.angle_gamma   90.00
#
_symmetry.space_group_name_H-M   'P 1'
#
loop_
_entity.id
_entity.type
_entity.pdbx_description
1 polymer ?
#
loop_
_entity_poly.entity_id
_entity_poly.type
_entity_poly.pdbx_seq_one_letter_code
_entity_poly.pdbx_strand_id
1 'polypeptide(L)'
;MATVSAIVKELVNDKPLLQEGLRQGIINFAALAERIKPQAEQQAGKKINDAAVIMALRRHSESMKASDVKRIKFAPHTQLTLKTNIVYFSLKRTPDLLKKLEGLYSGFDYEAGDTINIIHGNNEVSIIINDRNEKKVAKAIGHEDITTQEKNLVSISMSLEKDFLYTPGILFAVTRKLYWDDINIFEIVTTATELTFIFQKKDAMKAYSSIQELIELNS
;
A
#
# COMPACT_ATOMS: atom_id res chain seq x y z
N MET A 1 -25.06 21.77 22.02
CA MET A 1 -23.70 22.18 21.61
C MET A 1 -22.73 21.04 21.87
N ALA A 2 -21.89 20.70 20.89
CA ALA A 2 -20.87 19.66 21.10
C ALA A 2 -19.85 20.10 22.14
N THR A 3 -19.41 19.19 22.99
CA THR A 3 -18.32 19.45 23.98
C THR A 3 -16.99 19.58 23.30
N VAL A 4 -16.04 20.32 23.87
CA VAL A 4 -14.66 20.42 23.34
C VAL A 4 -14.07 19.02 23.14
N SER A 5 -14.32 18.09 24.06
CA SER A 5 -13.86 16.71 23.97
C SER A 5 -14.44 15.96 22.75
N ALA A 6 -15.71 16.16 22.43
CA ALA A 6 -16.34 15.54 21.25
C ALA A 6 -15.78 16.10 19.94
N ILE A 7 -15.60 17.41 19.87
CA ILE A 7 -15.03 18.10 18.71
C ILE A 7 -13.58 17.63 18.47
N VAL A 8 -12.74 17.62 19.52
CA VAL A 8 -11.35 17.17 19.42
C VAL A 8 -11.26 15.71 18.98
N LYS A 9 -12.13 14.85 19.53
CA LYS A 9 -12.24 13.45 19.11
C LYS A 9 -12.56 13.31 17.63
N GLU A 10 -13.54 14.06 17.12
CA GLU A 10 -13.92 14.08 15.71
C GLU A 10 -12.75 14.52 14.81
N LEU A 11 -12.08 15.63 15.16
CA LEU A 11 -10.95 16.17 14.40
C LEU A 11 -9.73 15.22 14.32
N VAL A 12 -9.62 14.28 15.26
CA VAL A 12 -8.52 13.30 15.30
C VAL A 12 -8.93 11.97 14.68
N ASN A 13 -10.20 11.56 14.83
CA ASN A 13 -10.67 10.24 14.38
C ASN A 13 -10.52 10.01 12.87
N ASP A 14 -10.61 11.06 12.06
CA ASP A 14 -10.45 10.96 10.60
C ASP A 14 -8.99 11.00 10.14
N LYS A 15 -8.03 10.99 11.08
CA LYS A 15 -6.61 11.10 10.80
C LYS A 15 -5.83 9.91 11.38
N PRO A 16 -5.74 8.79 10.65
CA PRO A 16 -5.15 7.55 11.16
C PRO A 16 -3.73 7.70 11.72
N LEU A 17 -2.89 8.54 11.10
CA LEU A 17 -1.52 8.80 11.58
C LEU A 17 -1.50 9.54 12.92
N LEU A 18 -2.43 10.47 13.15
CA LEU A 18 -2.54 11.16 14.44
C LEU A 18 -3.04 10.22 15.52
N GLN A 19 -4.01 9.36 15.20
CA GLN A 19 -4.49 8.34 16.13
C GLN A 19 -3.37 7.40 16.55
N GLU A 20 -2.57 6.94 15.58
CA GLU A 20 -1.43 6.07 15.85
C GLU A 20 -0.40 6.77 16.75
N GLY A 21 -0.01 7.98 16.42
CA GLY A 21 0.95 8.76 17.21
C GLY A 21 0.46 9.09 18.62
N LEU A 22 -0.84 9.36 18.79
CA LEU A 22 -1.45 9.57 20.12
C LEU A 22 -1.42 8.30 20.96
N ARG A 23 -1.70 7.16 20.35
CA ARG A 23 -1.68 5.86 21.02
C ARG A 23 -0.29 5.42 21.43
N GLN A 24 0.71 5.69 20.59
CA GLN A 24 2.12 5.40 20.88
C GLN A 24 2.75 6.42 21.85
N GLY A 25 2.03 7.49 22.21
CA GLY A 25 2.55 8.53 23.11
C GLY A 25 3.66 9.39 22.51
N ILE A 26 3.82 9.40 21.19
CA ILE A 26 4.87 10.16 20.48
C ILE A 26 4.43 11.56 20.05
N ILE A 27 3.16 11.92 20.29
CA ILE A 27 2.60 13.22 19.94
C ILE A 27 2.80 14.24 21.07
N ASN A 28 3.35 15.41 20.72
CA ASN A 28 3.32 16.57 21.60
C ASN A 28 1.91 17.16 21.61
N PHE A 29 1.19 16.99 22.72
CA PHE A 29 -0.19 17.48 22.87
C PHE A 29 -0.33 18.99 22.71
N ALA A 30 0.64 19.80 23.15
CA ALA A 30 0.58 21.25 23.03
C ALA A 30 0.69 21.67 21.56
N ALA A 31 1.66 21.14 20.83
CA ALA A 31 1.83 21.41 19.41
C ALA A 31 0.62 20.95 18.57
N LEU A 32 0.05 19.78 18.90
CA LEU A 32 -1.17 19.30 18.22
C LEU A 32 -2.37 20.18 18.57
N ALA A 33 -2.51 20.61 19.83
CA ALA A 33 -3.60 21.49 20.27
C ALA A 33 -3.59 22.83 19.53
N GLU A 34 -2.40 23.46 19.41
CA GLU A 34 -2.22 24.71 18.65
C GLU A 34 -2.70 24.54 17.19
N ARG A 35 -2.33 23.42 16.57
CA ARG A 35 -2.68 23.13 15.18
C ARG A 35 -4.17 22.90 14.95
N ILE A 36 -4.87 22.21 15.85
CA ILE A 36 -6.29 21.88 15.67
C ILE A 36 -7.26 22.91 16.27
N LYS A 37 -6.79 23.78 17.18
CA LYS A 37 -7.59 24.78 17.87
C LYS A 37 -8.43 25.66 16.93
N PRO A 38 -7.89 26.21 15.81
CA PRO A 38 -8.69 27.02 14.90
C PRO A 38 -9.91 26.28 14.36
N GLN A 39 -9.75 25.02 14.00
CA GLN A 39 -10.82 24.17 13.51
C GLN A 39 -11.81 23.83 14.64
N ALA A 40 -11.30 23.57 15.84
CA ALA A 40 -12.15 23.30 17.01
C ALA A 40 -13.00 24.51 17.40
N GLU A 41 -12.43 25.72 17.37
CA GLU A 41 -13.17 26.99 17.62
C GLU A 41 -14.23 27.26 16.56
N GLN A 42 -13.91 26.98 15.29
CA GLN A 42 -14.87 27.10 14.19
C GLN A 42 -16.08 26.17 14.39
N GLN A 43 -15.84 24.90 14.74
CA GLN A 43 -16.92 23.93 15.01
C GLN A 43 -17.70 24.24 16.28
N ALA A 44 -17.04 24.77 17.30
CA ALA A 44 -17.69 25.14 18.57
C ALA A 44 -18.45 26.46 18.48
N GLY A 45 -18.20 27.32 17.49
CA GLY A 45 -18.75 28.67 17.39
C GLY A 45 -18.30 29.64 18.48
N LYS A 46 -17.20 29.32 19.19
CA LYS A 46 -16.64 30.10 20.30
C LYS A 46 -15.16 29.87 20.50
N LYS A 47 -14.50 30.81 21.16
CA LYS A 47 -13.09 30.63 21.57
C LYS A 47 -12.94 29.51 22.58
N ILE A 48 -11.86 28.73 22.45
CA ILE A 48 -11.54 27.60 23.31
C ILE A 48 -10.16 27.86 23.94
N ASN A 49 -10.01 27.58 25.23
CA ASN A 49 -8.74 27.65 25.93
C ASN A 49 -7.81 26.51 25.46
N ASP A 50 -6.52 26.79 25.24
CA ASP A 50 -5.51 25.79 24.86
C ASP A 50 -5.46 24.60 25.81
N ALA A 51 -5.51 24.88 27.12
CA ALA A 51 -5.55 23.85 28.16
C ALA A 51 -6.73 22.88 27.99
N ALA A 52 -7.90 23.37 27.55
CA ALA A 52 -9.08 22.53 27.31
C ALA A 52 -8.87 21.59 26.12
N VAL A 53 -8.23 22.06 25.06
CA VAL A 53 -7.89 21.23 23.87
C VAL A 53 -6.81 20.20 24.25
N ILE A 54 -5.77 20.60 24.97
CA ILE A 54 -4.70 19.70 25.45
C ILE A 54 -5.29 18.60 26.34
N MET A 55 -6.16 18.96 27.30
CA MET A 55 -6.79 17.98 28.19
C MET A 55 -7.73 17.04 27.45
N ALA A 56 -8.44 17.53 26.42
CA ALA A 56 -9.30 16.70 25.57
C ALA A 56 -8.47 15.71 24.77
N LEU A 57 -7.33 16.12 24.19
CA LEU A 57 -6.38 15.24 23.47
C LEU A 57 -5.81 14.17 24.40
N ARG A 58 -5.39 14.55 25.63
CA ARG A 58 -4.84 13.61 26.61
C ARG A 58 -5.86 12.55 27.01
N ARG A 59 -7.09 12.96 27.37
CA ARG A 59 -8.16 12.03 27.71
C ARG A 59 -8.52 11.12 26.54
N HIS A 60 -8.50 11.65 25.31
CA HIS A 60 -8.76 10.85 24.12
C HIS A 60 -7.65 9.80 23.92
N SER A 61 -6.37 10.20 24.03
CA SER A 61 -5.22 9.29 23.96
C SER A 61 -5.29 8.19 25.04
N GLU A 62 -5.60 8.55 26.29
CA GLU A 62 -5.76 7.61 27.40
C GLU A 62 -6.95 6.64 27.19
N SER A 63 -8.02 7.11 26.51
CA SER A 63 -9.18 6.28 26.17
C SER A 63 -8.95 5.33 25.00
N MET A 64 -7.92 5.57 24.18
CA MET A 64 -7.53 4.72 23.06
C MET A 64 -6.84 3.45 23.59
N LYS A 65 -7.60 2.41 23.89
CA LYS A 65 -7.03 1.12 24.24
C LYS A 65 -6.30 0.51 23.04
N ALA A 66 -5.25 -0.24 23.32
CA ALA A 66 -4.52 -0.98 22.30
C ALA A 66 -5.42 -1.94 21.46
N SER A 67 -6.62 -2.26 21.98
CA SER A 67 -7.62 -3.12 21.36
C SER A 67 -8.52 -2.42 20.32
N ASP A 68 -8.55 -1.08 20.28
CA ASP A 68 -9.47 -0.34 19.38
C ASP A 68 -8.96 -0.23 17.94
N VAL A 69 -7.73 -0.62 17.70
CA VAL A 69 -7.23 -0.86 16.36
C VAL A 69 -7.55 -2.31 16.02
N LYS A 70 -8.39 -2.52 15.03
CA LYS A 70 -8.42 -3.81 14.33
C LYS A 70 -7.00 -4.07 13.85
N ARG A 71 -6.20 -4.77 14.67
CA ARG A 71 -4.90 -5.24 14.24
C ARG A 71 -5.16 -6.12 13.04
N ILE A 72 -4.57 -5.76 11.94
CA ILE A 72 -4.56 -6.63 10.79
C ILE A 72 -3.85 -7.88 11.27
N LYS A 73 -4.54 -9.02 11.19
CA LYS A 73 -3.93 -10.30 11.48
C LYS A 73 -3.62 -10.97 10.16
N PHE A 74 -2.38 -11.31 9.97
CA PHE A 74 -1.98 -12.21 8.89
C PHE A 74 -2.17 -13.66 9.34
N ALA A 75 -2.49 -14.54 8.39
CA ALA A 75 -2.56 -15.95 8.71
C ALA A 75 -1.18 -16.48 9.11
N PRO A 76 -1.09 -17.42 10.08
CA PRO A 76 0.18 -17.99 10.52
C PRO A 76 1.00 -18.64 9.41
N HIS A 77 0.37 -18.97 8.28
CA HIS A 77 0.98 -19.59 7.11
C HIS A 77 1.07 -18.65 5.90
N THR A 78 0.93 -17.32 6.11
CA THR A 78 1.16 -16.33 5.05
C THR A 78 2.56 -16.51 4.47
N GLN A 79 2.63 -16.82 3.18
CA GLN A 79 3.88 -17.06 2.49
C GLN A 79 4.32 -15.83 1.72
N LEU A 80 5.62 -15.54 1.79
CA LEU A 80 6.27 -14.56 0.92
C LEU A 80 7.07 -15.28 -0.16
N THR A 81 6.81 -14.93 -1.41
CA THR A 81 7.56 -15.41 -2.57
C THR A 81 8.29 -14.24 -3.22
N LEU A 82 9.61 -14.34 -3.34
CA LEU A 82 10.43 -13.37 -4.04
C LEU A 82 10.84 -13.92 -5.40
N LYS A 83 10.55 -13.19 -6.47
CA LYS A 83 11.04 -13.50 -7.83
C LYS A 83 11.91 -12.35 -8.33
N THR A 84 13.07 -12.70 -8.87
CA THR A 84 13.99 -11.75 -9.50
C THR A 84 13.82 -11.72 -11.01
N ASN A 85 14.56 -10.82 -11.65
CA ASN A 85 14.59 -10.72 -13.12
C ASN A 85 13.21 -10.45 -13.72
N ILE A 86 12.52 -9.51 -13.13
CA ILE A 86 11.24 -9.02 -13.62
C ILE A 86 11.47 -7.84 -14.58
N VAL A 87 10.70 -7.81 -15.64
CA VAL A 87 10.66 -6.73 -16.63
C VAL A 87 9.25 -6.17 -16.69
N TYR A 88 9.16 -4.86 -16.75
CA TYR A 88 7.92 -4.10 -16.88
C TYR A 88 7.90 -3.36 -18.21
N PHE A 89 6.76 -3.37 -18.88
CA PHE A 89 6.44 -2.53 -20.02
C PHE A 89 5.20 -1.69 -19.74
N SER A 90 5.25 -0.41 -20.07
CA SER A 90 4.07 0.43 -20.25
C SER A 90 3.85 0.66 -21.75
N LEU A 91 2.63 0.50 -22.19
CA LEU A 91 2.22 0.51 -23.60
C LEU A 91 1.05 1.46 -23.78
N LYS A 92 1.04 2.18 -24.88
CA LYS A 92 -0.15 2.98 -25.26
C LYS A 92 -1.30 2.04 -25.60
N ARG A 93 -2.44 2.22 -24.95
CA ARG A 93 -3.64 1.42 -25.23
C ARG A 93 -4.23 1.77 -26.58
N THR A 94 -4.15 0.85 -27.55
CA THR A 94 -4.74 0.96 -28.88
C THR A 94 -5.55 -0.30 -29.19
N PRO A 95 -6.54 -0.23 -30.09
CA PRO A 95 -7.28 -1.43 -30.52
C PRO A 95 -6.37 -2.50 -31.15
N ASP A 96 -5.31 -2.10 -31.85
CA ASP A 96 -4.34 -2.99 -32.45
C ASP A 96 -3.49 -3.72 -31.39
N LEU A 97 -3.03 -2.99 -30.35
CA LEU A 97 -2.34 -3.59 -29.23
C LEU A 97 -3.18 -4.68 -28.57
N LEU A 98 -4.48 -4.45 -28.36
CA LEU A 98 -5.34 -5.45 -27.71
C LEU A 98 -5.38 -6.76 -28.49
N LYS A 99 -5.42 -6.72 -29.83
CA LYS A 99 -5.33 -7.90 -30.68
C LYS A 99 -3.98 -8.61 -30.55
N LYS A 100 -2.88 -7.85 -30.50
CA LYS A 100 -1.53 -8.40 -30.31
C LYS A 100 -1.41 -9.14 -28.96
N LEU A 101 -2.08 -8.66 -27.92
CA LEU A 101 -2.05 -9.24 -26.58
C LEU A 101 -2.76 -10.62 -26.49
N GLU A 102 -3.80 -10.86 -27.30
CA GLU A 102 -4.54 -12.13 -27.29
C GLU A 102 -3.63 -13.35 -27.55
N GLY A 103 -2.60 -13.20 -28.38
CA GLY A 103 -1.65 -14.28 -28.71
C GLY A 103 -0.52 -14.48 -27.69
N LEU A 104 -0.36 -13.59 -26.71
CA LEU A 104 0.78 -13.65 -25.80
C LEU A 104 0.72 -14.82 -24.80
N TYR A 105 -0.48 -15.10 -24.28
CA TYR A 105 -0.65 -16.07 -23.19
C TYR A 105 -0.20 -17.49 -23.52
N SER A 106 -0.41 -17.95 -24.76
CA SER A 106 -0.06 -19.30 -25.20
C SER A 106 1.43 -19.62 -25.21
N GLY A 107 2.23 -18.64 -24.97
CA GLY A 107 3.67 -18.82 -25.05
C GLY A 107 4.42 -18.79 -23.72
N PHE A 108 3.72 -18.78 -22.59
CA PHE A 108 4.31 -18.78 -21.27
C PHE A 108 4.23 -20.16 -20.65
N ASP A 109 5.33 -20.57 -20.01
CA ASP A 109 5.43 -21.83 -19.28
C ASP A 109 5.22 -21.58 -17.78
N TYR A 110 3.98 -21.71 -17.34
CA TYR A 110 3.61 -21.50 -15.95
C TYR A 110 4.20 -22.58 -15.02
N GLU A 111 4.40 -23.80 -15.52
CA GLU A 111 5.02 -24.88 -14.73
C GLU A 111 6.50 -24.59 -14.47
N ALA A 112 7.19 -23.97 -15.44
CA ALA A 112 8.55 -23.48 -15.25
C ALA A 112 8.62 -22.16 -14.47
N GLY A 113 7.51 -21.67 -13.91
CA GLY A 113 7.43 -20.48 -13.06
C GLY A 113 7.37 -19.16 -13.81
N ASP A 114 6.98 -19.16 -15.10
CA ASP A 114 6.74 -17.91 -15.82
C ASP A 114 5.68 -17.05 -15.13
N THR A 115 5.94 -15.77 -15.12
CA THR A 115 5.00 -14.76 -14.65
C THR A 115 4.59 -13.90 -15.84
N ILE A 116 3.30 -13.70 -16.01
CA ILE A 116 2.73 -12.68 -16.88
C ILE A 116 1.55 -12.03 -16.19
N ASN A 117 1.63 -10.71 -16.02
CA ASN A 117 0.51 -9.89 -15.59
C ASN A 117 0.28 -8.82 -16.67
N ILE A 118 -0.94 -8.74 -17.18
CA ILE A 118 -1.37 -7.71 -18.12
C ILE A 118 -2.46 -6.90 -17.43
N ILE A 119 -2.18 -5.62 -17.20
CA ILE A 119 -3.05 -4.71 -16.48
C ILE A 119 -3.56 -3.66 -17.47
N HIS A 120 -4.87 -3.62 -17.65
CA HIS A 120 -5.53 -2.67 -18.55
C HIS A 120 -5.97 -1.43 -17.78
N GLY A 121 -5.23 -0.34 -17.95
CA GLY A 121 -5.65 1.00 -17.52
C GLY A 121 -6.58 1.65 -18.55
N ASN A 122 -7.04 2.85 -18.24
CA ASN A 122 -7.88 3.62 -19.18
C ASN A 122 -7.11 4.08 -20.43
N ASN A 123 -5.84 4.47 -20.25
CA ASN A 123 -5.01 5.08 -21.31
C ASN A 123 -3.80 4.22 -21.69
N GLU A 124 -3.40 3.27 -20.83
CA GLU A 124 -2.23 2.44 -21.02
C GLU A 124 -2.50 0.98 -20.65
N VAL A 125 -1.58 0.12 -21.06
CA VAL A 125 -1.53 -1.28 -20.65
C VAL A 125 -0.16 -1.54 -20.06
N SER A 126 -0.12 -2.11 -18.84
CA SER A 126 1.12 -2.56 -18.20
C SER A 126 1.30 -4.06 -18.40
N ILE A 127 2.52 -4.49 -18.71
CA ILE A 127 2.89 -5.91 -18.81
C ILE A 127 4.08 -6.18 -17.90
N ILE A 128 3.94 -7.15 -17.01
CA ILE A 128 4.97 -7.59 -16.05
C ILE A 128 5.29 -9.03 -16.33
N ILE A 129 6.55 -9.33 -16.63
CA ILE A 129 7.02 -10.66 -17.04
C ILE A 129 8.41 -10.97 -16.46
N ASN A 130 8.81 -12.24 -16.56
CA ASN A 130 10.22 -12.62 -16.39
C ASN A 130 11.06 -12.16 -17.58
N ASP A 131 12.31 -11.78 -17.35
CA ASP A 131 13.26 -11.29 -18.36
C ASP A 131 13.48 -12.28 -19.53
N ARG A 132 13.43 -13.58 -19.27
CA ARG A 132 13.55 -14.61 -20.32
C ARG A 132 12.51 -14.50 -21.42
N ASN A 133 11.35 -13.90 -21.12
CA ASN A 133 10.27 -13.67 -22.08
C ASN A 133 10.29 -12.26 -22.72
N GLU A 134 11.24 -11.40 -22.34
CA GLU A 134 11.32 -10.01 -22.79
C GLU A 134 11.32 -9.89 -24.33
N LYS A 135 12.25 -10.59 -24.98
CA LYS A 135 12.39 -10.52 -26.45
C LYS A 135 11.15 -10.99 -27.18
N LYS A 136 10.48 -12.02 -26.67
CA LYS A 136 9.26 -12.57 -27.21
C LYS A 136 8.11 -11.56 -27.13
N VAL A 137 7.94 -10.97 -25.95
CA VAL A 137 6.89 -9.97 -25.71
C VAL A 137 7.15 -8.71 -26.53
N ALA A 138 8.36 -8.17 -26.51
CA ALA A 138 8.71 -6.97 -27.30
C ALA A 138 8.49 -7.18 -28.82
N LYS A 139 8.78 -8.39 -29.34
CA LYS A 139 8.50 -8.73 -30.74
C LYS A 139 7.00 -8.80 -31.04
N ALA A 140 6.21 -9.35 -30.14
CA ALA A 140 4.77 -9.54 -30.34
C ALA A 140 4.00 -8.21 -30.31
N ILE A 141 4.37 -7.29 -29.39
CA ILE A 141 3.69 -5.99 -29.25
C ILE A 141 4.17 -4.94 -30.25
N GLY A 142 5.45 -4.99 -30.68
CA GLY A 142 6.10 -3.96 -31.50
C GLY A 142 6.72 -2.85 -30.65
N HIS A 143 7.88 -2.37 -31.09
CA HIS A 143 8.63 -1.34 -30.34
C HIS A 143 7.94 0.02 -30.31
N GLU A 144 7.13 0.31 -31.31
CA GLU A 144 6.39 1.57 -31.46
C GLU A 144 5.30 1.78 -30.41
N ASP A 145 4.78 0.68 -29.86
CA ASP A 145 3.74 0.74 -28.83
C ASP A 145 4.33 0.88 -27.39
N ILE A 146 5.65 0.67 -27.22
CA ILE A 146 6.30 0.72 -25.90
C ILE A 146 6.55 2.18 -25.52
N THR A 147 5.90 2.62 -24.44
CA THR A 147 6.11 3.95 -23.83
C THR A 147 7.26 3.93 -22.83
N THR A 148 7.30 2.89 -22.00
CA THR A 148 8.34 2.72 -20.97
C THR A 148 8.69 1.25 -20.84
N GLN A 149 9.98 0.98 -20.63
CA GLN A 149 10.47 -0.35 -20.29
C GLN A 149 11.43 -0.25 -19.11
N GLU A 150 11.15 -1.01 -18.06
CA GLU A 150 12.02 -1.12 -16.88
C GLU A 150 12.45 -2.56 -16.68
N LYS A 151 13.72 -2.74 -16.34
CA LYS A 151 14.37 -4.04 -16.16
C LYS A 151 14.98 -4.16 -14.77
N ASN A 152 15.46 -5.35 -14.45
CA ASN A 152 16.08 -5.63 -13.15
C ASN A 152 15.15 -5.32 -11.98
N LEU A 153 13.84 -5.54 -12.17
CA LEU A 153 12.86 -5.46 -11.12
C LEU A 153 12.76 -6.79 -10.36
N VAL A 154 12.17 -6.71 -9.19
CA VAL A 154 11.91 -7.84 -8.31
C VAL A 154 10.45 -7.79 -7.88
N SER A 155 9.75 -8.92 -7.88
CA SER A 155 8.43 -9.05 -7.28
C SER A 155 8.50 -9.74 -5.93
N ILE A 156 7.73 -9.25 -4.98
CA ILE A 156 7.48 -9.89 -3.69
C ILE A 156 5.97 -10.08 -3.59
N SER A 157 5.55 -11.35 -3.60
CA SER A 157 4.16 -11.75 -3.51
C SER A 157 3.87 -12.28 -2.11
N MET A 158 2.77 -11.82 -1.54
CA MET A 158 2.25 -12.27 -0.27
C MET A 158 0.94 -13.02 -0.50
N SER A 159 0.87 -14.28 -0.03
CA SER A 159 -0.37 -15.05 -0.06
C SER A 159 -1.37 -14.52 0.99
N LEU A 160 -2.63 -14.48 0.62
CA LEU A 160 -3.69 -13.91 1.45
C LEU A 160 -4.87 -14.87 1.52
N GLU A 161 -5.55 -14.90 2.66
CA GLU A 161 -6.82 -15.61 2.79
C GLU A 161 -7.95 -14.83 2.09
N LYS A 162 -9.03 -15.53 1.71
CA LYS A 162 -10.16 -14.91 0.99
C LYS A 162 -10.83 -13.77 1.76
N ASP A 163 -10.81 -13.82 3.08
CA ASP A 163 -11.39 -12.77 3.95
C ASP A 163 -10.61 -11.46 3.88
N PHE A 164 -9.42 -11.49 3.31
CA PHE A 164 -8.58 -10.33 3.07
C PHE A 164 -9.27 -9.25 2.24
N LEU A 165 -10.04 -9.62 1.21
CA LEU A 165 -10.77 -8.66 0.37
C LEU A 165 -11.74 -7.78 1.17
N TYR A 166 -12.21 -8.27 2.30
CA TYR A 166 -13.15 -7.60 3.18
C TYR A 166 -12.50 -7.01 4.44
N THR A 167 -11.17 -7.10 4.56
CA THR A 167 -10.44 -6.60 5.70
C THR A 167 -9.84 -5.22 5.40
N PRO A 168 -10.47 -4.12 5.91
CA PRO A 168 -9.94 -2.78 5.65
C PRO A 168 -8.55 -2.60 6.23
N GLY A 169 -7.69 -1.91 5.46
CA GLY A 169 -6.42 -1.38 5.96
C GLY A 169 -5.19 -2.25 5.71
N ILE A 170 -5.30 -3.44 5.12
CA ILE A 170 -4.14 -4.30 4.88
C ILE A 170 -3.15 -3.67 3.91
N LEU A 171 -3.63 -3.17 2.78
CA LEU A 171 -2.78 -2.45 1.83
C LEU A 171 -2.11 -1.24 2.52
N PHE A 172 -2.86 -0.50 3.33
CA PHE A 172 -2.32 0.61 4.12
C PHE A 172 -1.22 0.15 5.09
N ALA A 173 -1.39 -0.97 5.78
CA ALA A 173 -0.37 -1.46 6.73
C ALA A 173 0.95 -1.80 6.02
N VAL A 174 0.86 -2.51 4.89
CA VAL A 174 2.06 -2.87 4.11
C VAL A 174 2.71 -1.64 3.50
N THR A 175 1.95 -0.78 2.82
CA THR A 175 2.49 0.44 2.19
C THR A 175 3.05 1.41 3.23
N ARG A 176 2.41 1.54 4.41
CA ARG A 176 2.94 2.32 5.53
C ARG A 176 4.29 1.80 6.02
N LYS A 177 4.42 0.47 6.22
CA LYS A 177 5.67 -0.14 6.66
C LYS A 177 6.79 0.12 5.66
N LEU A 178 6.52 -0.08 4.37
CA LEU A 178 7.47 0.19 3.30
C LEU A 178 7.85 1.68 3.22
N TYR A 179 6.89 2.58 3.40
CA TYR A 179 7.14 4.03 3.46
C TYR A 179 8.06 4.42 4.63
N TRP A 180 7.82 3.88 5.85
CA TRP A 180 8.68 4.14 7.01
C TRP A 180 10.10 3.63 6.83
N ASP A 181 10.26 2.58 6.04
CA ASP A 181 11.57 2.01 5.72
C ASP A 181 12.20 2.65 4.48
N ASP A 182 11.63 3.76 3.96
CA ASP A 182 12.11 4.49 2.78
C ASP A 182 12.29 3.55 1.56
N ILE A 183 11.25 2.76 1.26
CA ILE A 183 11.22 1.82 0.16
C ILE A 183 10.18 2.28 -0.86
N ASN A 184 10.63 2.54 -2.10
CA ASN A 184 9.72 2.90 -3.18
C ASN A 184 9.09 1.67 -3.81
N ILE A 185 7.76 1.68 -3.92
CA ILE A 185 6.99 0.67 -4.65
C ILE A 185 6.91 1.11 -6.11
N PHE A 186 7.33 0.24 -7.03
CA PHE A 186 7.26 0.51 -8.46
C PHE A 186 5.85 0.24 -9.02
N GLU A 187 5.26 -0.92 -8.67
CA GLU A 187 3.93 -1.32 -9.11
C GLU A 187 3.29 -2.24 -8.07
N ILE A 188 1.97 -2.31 -8.04
CA ILE A 188 1.21 -3.20 -7.17
C ILE A 188 0.23 -4.00 -8.02
N VAL A 189 0.27 -5.32 -7.90
CA VAL A 189 -0.66 -6.24 -8.53
C VAL A 189 -1.40 -7.02 -7.45
N THR A 190 -2.71 -7.05 -7.50
CA THR A 190 -3.49 -7.80 -6.52
C THR A 190 -4.51 -8.71 -7.19
N THR A 191 -4.69 -9.87 -6.60
CA THR A 191 -5.78 -10.82 -6.88
C THR A 191 -6.58 -11.06 -5.61
N ALA A 192 -7.55 -11.95 -5.64
CA ALA A 192 -8.34 -12.28 -4.45
C ALA A 192 -7.52 -12.93 -3.31
N THR A 193 -6.39 -13.57 -3.64
CA THR A 193 -5.59 -14.37 -2.70
C THR A 193 -4.12 -14.02 -2.70
N GLU A 194 -3.73 -12.96 -3.40
CA GLU A 194 -2.32 -12.58 -3.53
C GLU A 194 -2.18 -11.07 -3.66
N LEU A 195 -1.22 -10.52 -2.94
CA LEU A 195 -0.78 -9.13 -3.05
C LEU A 195 0.70 -9.11 -3.43
N THR A 196 0.98 -8.61 -4.63
CA THR A 196 2.32 -8.57 -5.21
C THR A 196 2.78 -7.13 -5.33
N PHE A 197 3.97 -6.85 -4.81
CA PHE A 197 4.67 -5.57 -4.95
C PHE A 197 5.86 -5.74 -5.87
N ILE A 198 6.04 -4.80 -6.77
CA ILE A 198 7.21 -4.74 -7.65
C ILE A 198 8.16 -3.65 -7.12
N PHE A 199 9.44 -3.98 -7.05
CA PHE A 199 10.49 -3.10 -6.53
C PHE A 199 11.66 -3.03 -7.49
N GLN A 200 12.46 -1.99 -7.36
CA GLN A 200 13.81 -2.00 -7.93
C GLN A 200 14.69 -3.02 -7.19
N LYS A 201 15.60 -3.67 -7.91
CA LYS A 201 16.47 -4.74 -7.37
C LYS A 201 17.26 -4.31 -6.12
N LYS A 202 17.66 -3.04 -6.05
CA LYS A 202 18.42 -2.49 -4.90
C LYS A 202 17.63 -2.54 -3.60
N ASP A 203 16.30 -2.45 -3.66
CA ASP A 203 15.41 -2.40 -2.49
C ASP A 203 14.85 -3.79 -2.11
N ALA A 204 15.11 -4.82 -2.92
CA ALA A 204 14.48 -6.14 -2.82
C ALA A 204 14.59 -6.78 -1.43
N MET A 205 15.79 -6.88 -0.89
CA MET A 205 16.02 -7.55 0.41
C MET A 205 15.47 -6.74 1.57
N LYS A 206 15.58 -5.40 1.50
CA LYS A 206 15.01 -4.50 2.49
C LYS A 206 13.50 -4.62 2.50
N ALA A 207 12.86 -4.61 1.33
CA ALA A 207 11.41 -4.78 1.18
C ALA A 207 10.93 -6.13 1.70
N TYR A 208 11.65 -7.21 1.37
CA TYR A 208 11.33 -8.55 1.86
C TYR A 208 11.35 -8.62 3.39
N SER A 209 12.43 -8.14 4.01
CA SER A 209 12.58 -8.13 5.47
C SER A 209 11.50 -7.26 6.15
N SER A 210 11.18 -6.10 5.57
CA SER A 210 10.14 -5.21 6.09
C SER A 210 8.75 -5.85 6.08
N ILE A 211 8.40 -6.53 4.99
CA ILE A 211 7.11 -7.21 4.87
C ILE A 211 7.07 -8.43 5.80
N GLN A 212 8.16 -9.19 5.89
CA GLN A 212 8.25 -10.34 6.78
C GLN A 212 8.08 -9.93 8.26
N GLU A 213 8.79 -8.89 8.69
CA GLU A 213 8.63 -8.33 10.05
C GLU A 213 7.18 -7.89 10.33
N LEU A 214 6.53 -7.23 9.36
CA LEU A 214 5.14 -6.83 9.49
C LEU A 214 4.22 -8.04 9.70
N ILE A 215 4.43 -9.13 8.97
CA ILE A 215 3.66 -10.37 9.11
C ILE A 215 3.90 -10.96 10.49
N GLU A 216 5.15 -11.14 10.91
CA GLU A 216 5.52 -11.75 12.20
C GLU A 216 4.95 -10.98 13.41
N LEU A 217 4.93 -9.65 13.35
CA LEU A 217 4.37 -8.81 14.41
C LEU A 217 2.83 -8.85 14.48
N ASN A 218 2.17 -9.36 13.44
CA ASN A 218 0.70 -9.35 13.31
C ASN A 218 0.10 -10.74 12.95
N SER A 219 0.83 -11.80 13.22
CA SER A 219 0.35 -13.19 13.08
C SER A 219 -0.31 -13.72 14.35
#